data_ff90908a45da01198595b79a278417d8
#
_entry.id   ff90908a45da01198595b79a278417d8
#
_cell.length_a   1.000
_cell.length_b   1.000
_cell.length_c   1.000
_cell.angle_alpha   90.00
_cell.angle_beta   90.00
_cell.angle_gamma   90.00
#
_symmetry.space_group_name_H-M   'P 1'
#
loop_
_entity.id
_entity.type
_entity.pdbx_description
1 polymer ?
#
loop_
_entity_poly.entity_id
_entity_poly.type
_entity_poly.pdbx_seq_one_letter_code
_entity_poly.pdbx_strand_id
1 'polypeptide(L)'
;MAELISRTGRVQSWIDDPNGRLPVSCTVFVVDNELEGPNGIEASWRFCSHALRNGAGVAIHLSRLDAKDTERESGVVASGPVSFGRIYSALNETLRRGGRFKNGAVVLHLDASHPDLEEFIATPRSALPWVKRCVNITQEWWDELPLTIKHLLIQSIKAGDVWLNKVKYEGTKRIRGNVCLEVYLPSRGTCLLEHINLGACSFEQIPSAYVEGMQELCQLHSKTGVGETGEYLSSSTDRQVGLGILGLANLLRRYGVTYEQFGRALDQYSAGEIKATAAYSLVQQMAHGIRDASLVAHKYGMKRAFAIAPTASCSYRSKDADGYTCTPEIAPPISRTVDRDSGTFGVQTY
;
A
#
# COMPACT_ATOMS: atom_id res chain seq x y z
N MET A 1 -18.15 18.40 -14.63
CA MET A 1 -17.97 18.49 -13.16
C MET A 1 -16.82 17.56 -12.79
N ALA A 2 -15.96 17.99 -11.87
CA ALA A 2 -14.91 17.10 -11.36
C ALA A 2 -15.53 15.95 -10.55
N GLU A 3 -14.98 14.75 -10.69
CA GLU A 3 -15.49 13.57 -9.97
C GLU A 3 -15.11 13.66 -8.49
N LEU A 4 -16.07 13.37 -7.61
CA LEU A 4 -15.86 13.36 -6.15
C LEU A 4 -15.14 12.10 -5.67
N ILE A 5 -15.20 11.00 -6.44
CA ILE A 5 -14.53 9.73 -6.16
C ILE A 5 -13.50 9.49 -7.26
N SER A 6 -12.26 9.26 -6.86
CA SER A 6 -11.17 8.93 -7.77
C SER A 6 -10.80 7.45 -7.62
N ARG A 7 -11.16 6.66 -8.61
CA ARG A 7 -10.91 5.22 -8.66
C ARG A 7 -9.47 4.93 -9.05
N THR A 8 -8.89 3.91 -8.46
CA THR A 8 -7.61 3.42 -8.97
C THR A 8 -7.77 2.91 -10.39
N GLY A 9 -6.70 2.97 -11.19
CA GLY A 9 -6.78 2.53 -12.59
C GLY A 9 -7.20 1.07 -12.74
N ARG A 10 -7.01 0.23 -11.72
CA ARG A 10 -7.42 -1.18 -11.73
C ARG A 10 -8.89 -1.35 -11.43
N VAL A 11 -9.40 -0.58 -10.48
CA VAL A 11 -10.84 -0.53 -10.16
C VAL A 11 -11.59 -0.02 -11.37
N GLN A 12 -11.15 1.08 -11.98
CA GLN A 12 -11.80 1.62 -13.18
C GLN A 12 -11.76 0.61 -14.33
N SER A 13 -10.61 -0.02 -14.60
CA SER A 13 -10.52 -1.03 -15.68
C SER A 13 -11.43 -2.23 -15.46
N TRP A 14 -11.66 -2.63 -14.21
CA TRP A 14 -12.58 -3.72 -13.89
C TRP A 14 -14.06 -3.29 -14.04
N ILE A 15 -14.38 -2.06 -13.68
CA ILE A 15 -15.73 -1.51 -13.93
C ILE A 15 -16.03 -1.46 -15.42
N ASP A 16 -15.05 -1.06 -16.22
CA ASP A 16 -15.18 -0.97 -17.68
C ASP A 16 -15.25 -2.36 -18.35
N ASP A 17 -14.55 -3.36 -17.79
CA ASP A 17 -14.54 -4.75 -18.26
C ASP A 17 -14.44 -5.73 -17.08
N PRO A 18 -15.58 -6.14 -16.50
CA PRO A 18 -15.61 -7.08 -15.36
C PRO A 18 -15.05 -8.48 -15.65
N ASN A 19 -14.97 -8.88 -16.92
CA ASN A 19 -14.38 -10.16 -17.36
C ASN A 19 -12.87 -10.05 -17.60
N GLY A 20 -12.32 -8.87 -17.47
CA GLY A 20 -10.91 -8.59 -17.63
C GLY A 20 -10.09 -8.94 -16.40
N ARG A 21 -9.23 -8.01 -16.00
CA ARG A 21 -8.32 -8.20 -14.87
C ARG A 21 -8.98 -7.90 -13.54
N LEU A 22 -8.63 -8.70 -12.53
CA LEU A 22 -9.05 -8.44 -11.15
C LEU A 22 -8.57 -7.07 -10.66
N PRO A 23 -9.38 -6.33 -9.92
CA PRO A 23 -9.05 -4.97 -9.46
C PRO A 23 -8.12 -4.98 -8.23
N VAL A 24 -7.14 -5.88 -8.20
CA VAL A 24 -6.17 -6.00 -7.11
C VAL A 24 -5.02 -5.04 -7.36
N SER A 25 -4.84 -4.06 -6.48
CA SER A 25 -3.71 -3.12 -6.54
C SER A 25 -2.46 -3.69 -5.90
N CYS A 26 -2.57 -4.28 -4.72
CA CYS A 26 -1.48 -4.91 -3.99
C CYS A 26 -1.95 -6.16 -3.25
N THR A 27 -1.00 -7.05 -3.00
CA THR A 27 -1.20 -8.27 -2.22
C THR A 27 0.03 -8.61 -1.40
N VAL A 28 -0.12 -9.56 -0.48
CA VAL A 28 0.93 -10.02 0.42
C VAL A 28 1.04 -11.53 0.34
N PHE A 29 2.25 -12.06 0.37
CA PHE A 29 2.51 -13.48 0.54
C PHE A 29 3.54 -13.70 1.64
N VAL A 30 3.23 -14.57 2.59
CA VAL A 30 4.15 -15.00 3.65
C VAL A 30 4.69 -16.36 3.26
N VAL A 31 5.99 -16.44 3.02
CA VAL A 31 6.66 -17.66 2.56
C VAL A 31 6.97 -18.55 3.76
N ASP A 32 6.50 -19.80 3.73
CA ASP A 32 6.86 -20.80 4.70
C ASP A 32 8.22 -21.43 4.37
N ASN A 33 8.90 -21.94 5.39
CA ASN A 33 10.27 -22.46 5.28
C ASN A 33 10.33 -23.87 4.69
N GLU A 34 9.69 -24.05 3.54
CA GLU A 34 9.64 -25.30 2.77
C GLU A 34 9.67 -24.97 1.27
N LEU A 35 10.22 -25.86 0.46
CA LEU A 35 10.26 -25.66 -0.98
C LEU A 35 8.85 -25.84 -1.57
N GLU A 36 8.25 -26.98 -1.28
CA GLU A 36 6.91 -27.36 -1.70
C GLU A 36 5.86 -26.94 -0.67
N GLY A 37 4.60 -27.16 -0.96
CA GLY A 37 3.49 -26.84 -0.05
C GLY A 37 2.71 -25.60 -0.45
N PRO A 38 1.54 -25.38 0.15
CA PRO A 38 0.60 -24.33 -0.28
C PRO A 38 1.12 -22.92 -0.06
N ASN A 39 2.02 -22.71 0.90
CA ASN A 39 2.66 -21.44 1.22
C ASN A 39 4.19 -21.50 1.12
N GLY A 40 4.72 -22.56 0.52
CA GLY A 40 6.15 -22.76 0.32
C GLY A 40 6.74 -21.80 -0.73
N ILE A 41 8.02 -21.98 -0.96
CA ILE A 41 8.80 -21.11 -1.85
C ILE A 41 8.28 -21.18 -3.29
N GLU A 42 8.01 -22.39 -3.82
CA GLU A 42 7.47 -22.56 -5.18
C GLU A 42 6.07 -21.98 -5.34
N ALA A 43 5.20 -22.15 -4.34
CA ALA A 43 3.88 -21.54 -4.33
C ALA A 43 3.98 -20.02 -4.35
N SER A 44 4.97 -19.44 -3.68
CA SER A 44 5.21 -18.00 -3.66
C SER A 44 5.66 -17.46 -5.03
N TRP A 45 6.45 -18.21 -5.80
CA TRP A 45 6.83 -17.82 -7.16
C TRP A 45 5.62 -17.82 -8.11
N ARG A 46 4.80 -18.85 -8.04
CA ARG A 46 3.54 -18.93 -8.81
C ARG A 46 2.62 -17.78 -8.45
N PHE A 47 2.46 -17.51 -7.15
CA PHE A 47 1.65 -16.40 -6.67
C PHE A 47 2.17 -15.04 -7.15
N CYS A 48 3.48 -14.79 -7.02
CA CYS A 48 4.13 -13.58 -7.49
C CYS A 48 3.92 -13.37 -9.00
N SER A 49 4.14 -14.43 -9.79
CA SER A 49 3.92 -14.42 -11.24
C SER A 49 2.47 -14.12 -11.60
N HIS A 50 1.50 -14.75 -10.91
CA HIS A 50 0.07 -14.50 -11.11
C HIS A 50 -0.28 -13.04 -10.82
N ALA A 51 0.14 -12.51 -9.67
CA ALA A 51 -0.14 -11.14 -9.28
C ALA A 51 0.47 -10.12 -10.24
N LEU A 52 1.73 -10.29 -10.63
CA LEU A 52 2.42 -9.41 -11.59
C LEU A 52 1.75 -9.40 -12.96
N ARG A 53 1.36 -10.55 -13.49
CA ARG A 53 0.63 -10.65 -14.78
C ARG A 53 -0.70 -9.93 -14.73
N ASN A 54 -1.38 -9.95 -13.59
CA ASN A 54 -2.61 -9.20 -13.35
C ASN A 54 -2.36 -7.75 -12.95
N GLY A 55 -1.07 -7.37 -12.89
CA GLY A 55 -0.63 -6.01 -12.66
C GLY A 55 -0.73 -5.57 -11.18
N ALA A 56 -0.83 -6.48 -10.21
CA ALA A 56 -0.76 -6.18 -8.80
C ALA A 56 0.68 -5.99 -8.33
N GLY A 57 0.90 -5.15 -7.32
CA GLY A 57 2.13 -5.16 -6.54
C GLY A 57 2.14 -6.30 -5.53
N VAL A 58 3.30 -6.86 -5.24
CA VAL A 58 3.43 -8.02 -4.34
C VAL A 58 4.43 -7.75 -3.24
N ALA A 59 4.02 -7.88 -1.99
CA ALA A 59 4.91 -7.90 -0.84
C ALA A 59 5.19 -9.35 -0.44
N ILE A 60 6.44 -9.77 -0.54
CA ILE A 60 6.90 -11.11 -0.21
C ILE A 60 7.61 -11.07 1.14
N HIS A 61 7.06 -11.75 2.13
CA HIS A 61 7.61 -11.82 3.48
C HIS A 61 8.44 -13.07 3.66
N LEU A 62 9.76 -12.89 3.81
CA LEU A 62 10.77 -13.95 3.81
C LEU A 62 11.24 -14.35 5.21
N SER A 63 10.72 -13.74 6.25
CA SER A 63 11.24 -13.86 7.62
C SER A 63 11.14 -15.25 8.25
N ARG A 64 10.38 -16.17 7.64
CA ARG A 64 10.28 -17.56 8.09
C ARG A 64 11.34 -18.46 7.48
N LEU A 65 12.02 -18.02 6.43
CA LEU A 65 13.06 -18.81 5.79
C LEU A 65 14.25 -18.98 6.74
N ASP A 66 14.92 -20.13 6.65
CA ASP A 66 16.15 -20.36 7.37
C ASP A 66 17.23 -19.32 6.98
N ALA A 67 18.06 -18.96 7.95
CA ALA A 67 19.24 -18.18 7.67
C ALA A 67 20.20 -18.95 6.75
N LYS A 68 20.96 -18.19 5.98
CA LYS A 68 22.01 -18.72 5.13
C LYS A 68 22.95 -19.63 5.94
N ASP A 69 23.40 -20.69 5.28
CA ASP A 69 24.32 -21.70 5.84
C ASP A 69 23.73 -22.53 7.00
N THR A 70 22.42 -22.43 7.25
CA THR A 70 21.72 -23.33 8.19
C THR A 70 21.64 -24.73 7.58
N GLU A 71 22.23 -25.71 8.25
CA GLU A 71 22.16 -27.11 7.87
C GLU A 71 20.90 -27.75 8.47
N ARG A 72 20.10 -28.41 7.63
CA ARG A 72 18.90 -29.18 8.02
C ARG A 72 19.25 -30.63 8.29
N GLU A 73 18.42 -31.34 9.04
CA GLU A 73 18.55 -32.77 9.29
C GLU A 73 18.64 -33.61 8.00
N SER A 74 18.05 -33.11 6.92
CA SER A 74 18.16 -33.74 5.58
C SER A 74 19.53 -33.56 4.90
N GLY A 75 20.46 -32.83 5.51
CA GLY A 75 21.75 -32.44 4.92
C GLY A 75 21.68 -31.31 3.91
N VAL A 76 20.50 -30.70 3.72
CA VAL A 76 20.34 -29.53 2.85
C VAL A 76 20.79 -28.30 3.61
N VAL A 77 21.63 -27.48 2.96
CA VAL A 77 22.11 -26.19 3.50
C VAL A 77 21.26 -25.06 2.93
N ALA A 78 20.70 -24.22 3.79
CA ALA A 78 19.86 -23.09 3.40
C ALA A 78 20.69 -22.01 2.70
N SER A 79 20.16 -21.45 1.61
CA SER A 79 20.81 -20.36 0.86
C SER A 79 20.43 -18.97 1.35
N GLY A 80 19.47 -18.88 2.25
CA GLY A 80 19.01 -17.64 2.89
C GLY A 80 18.05 -16.77 2.07
N PRO A 81 17.37 -15.83 2.72
CA PRO A 81 16.33 -14.99 2.09
C PRO A 81 16.85 -14.12 0.95
N VAL A 82 18.08 -13.63 1.00
CA VAL A 82 18.66 -12.81 -0.08
C VAL A 82 18.82 -13.59 -1.36
N SER A 83 19.27 -14.87 -1.26
CA SER A 83 19.40 -15.76 -2.41
C SER A 83 18.06 -15.99 -3.11
N PHE A 84 17.01 -16.32 -2.35
CA PHE A 84 15.65 -16.43 -2.90
C PHE A 84 15.13 -15.10 -3.45
N GLY A 85 15.55 -13.98 -2.88
CA GLY A 85 15.21 -12.63 -3.37
C GLY A 85 15.55 -12.41 -4.84
N ARG A 86 16.61 -13.04 -5.35
CA ARG A 86 17.04 -12.96 -6.75
C ARG A 86 16.01 -13.54 -7.72
N ILE A 87 15.28 -14.57 -7.31
CA ILE A 87 14.24 -15.20 -8.14
C ILE A 87 13.08 -14.21 -8.33
N TYR A 88 12.64 -13.54 -7.30
CA TYR A 88 11.58 -12.53 -7.42
C TYR A 88 12.02 -11.33 -8.25
N SER A 89 13.29 -10.94 -8.16
CA SER A 89 13.86 -9.90 -9.02
C SER A 89 13.82 -10.31 -10.50
N ALA A 90 14.24 -11.53 -10.81
CA ALA A 90 14.21 -12.08 -12.18
C ALA A 90 12.78 -12.24 -12.71
N LEU A 91 11.84 -12.70 -11.87
CA LEU A 91 10.41 -12.76 -12.23
C LEU A 91 9.86 -11.39 -12.61
N ASN A 92 10.11 -10.37 -11.80
CA ASN A 92 9.63 -9.02 -12.08
C ASN A 92 10.27 -8.44 -13.34
N GLU A 93 11.54 -8.65 -13.56
CA GLU A 93 12.24 -8.25 -14.79
C GLU A 93 11.61 -8.90 -16.02
N THR A 94 11.45 -10.22 -15.99
CA THR A 94 10.99 -11.01 -17.13
C THR A 94 9.55 -10.69 -17.50
N LEU A 95 8.66 -10.66 -16.52
CA LEU A 95 7.24 -10.39 -16.76
C LEU A 95 6.97 -8.93 -17.17
N ARG A 96 7.79 -8.00 -16.70
CA ARG A 96 7.77 -6.61 -17.14
C ARG A 96 8.02 -6.47 -18.63
N ARG A 97 9.01 -7.17 -19.17
CA ARG A 97 9.40 -7.08 -20.60
C ARG A 97 8.37 -7.72 -21.53
N GLY A 98 7.66 -8.73 -21.07
CA GLY A 98 6.65 -9.44 -21.88
C GLY A 98 5.23 -8.86 -21.80
N GLY A 99 4.97 -7.89 -20.92
CA GLY A 99 3.63 -7.41 -20.63
C GLY A 99 3.25 -6.10 -21.32
N ARG A 100 1.99 -5.99 -21.73
CA ARG A 100 1.35 -4.75 -22.19
C ARG A 100 1.23 -3.67 -21.11
N PHE A 101 1.61 -3.95 -19.86
CA PHE A 101 1.21 -3.18 -18.68
C PHE A 101 2.41 -2.71 -17.88
N LYS A 102 2.17 -1.61 -17.14
CA LYS A 102 3.14 -1.02 -16.21
C LYS A 102 3.76 -2.09 -15.32
N ASN A 103 5.03 -1.91 -15.02
CA ASN A 103 5.80 -2.73 -14.13
C ASN A 103 5.06 -3.03 -12.84
N GLY A 104 4.97 -4.30 -12.46
CA GLY A 104 4.61 -4.68 -11.12
C GLY A 104 5.67 -4.19 -10.14
N ALA A 105 5.29 -3.94 -8.91
CA ALA A 105 6.22 -3.67 -7.84
C ALA A 105 6.35 -4.93 -6.97
N VAL A 106 7.57 -5.35 -6.69
CA VAL A 106 7.85 -6.41 -5.72
C VAL A 106 8.67 -5.82 -4.59
N VAL A 107 8.20 -6.03 -3.36
CA VAL A 107 8.91 -5.64 -2.15
C VAL A 107 9.19 -6.89 -1.32
N LEU A 108 10.46 -7.13 -1.03
CA LEU A 108 10.90 -8.20 -0.14
C LEU A 108 10.92 -7.66 1.28
N HIS A 109 10.27 -8.37 2.19
CA HIS A 109 10.22 -8.02 3.60
C HIS A 109 11.03 -9.00 4.43
N LEU A 110 11.86 -8.49 5.35
CA LEU A 110 12.58 -9.27 6.34
C LEU A 110 12.43 -8.63 7.73
N ASP A 111 12.26 -9.45 8.74
CA ASP A 111 12.15 -8.99 10.12
C ASP A 111 13.54 -8.61 10.67
N ALA A 112 13.58 -7.57 11.48
CA ALA A 112 14.83 -7.10 12.08
C ALA A 112 15.49 -8.12 13.04
N SER A 113 14.73 -9.11 13.49
CA SER A 113 15.23 -10.23 14.29
C SER A 113 15.86 -11.37 13.48
N HIS A 114 15.80 -11.31 12.13
CA HIS A 114 16.33 -12.39 11.30
C HIS A 114 17.87 -12.35 11.27
N PRO A 115 18.58 -13.50 11.39
CA PRO A 115 20.05 -13.54 11.38
C PRO A 115 20.69 -12.93 10.14
N ASP A 116 20.06 -13.06 8.95
CA ASP A 116 20.58 -12.51 7.69
C ASP A 116 20.22 -11.03 7.47
N LEU A 117 19.79 -10.31 8.52
CA LEU A 117 19.39 -8.91 8.39
C LEU A 117 20.52 -8.05 7.81
N GLU A 118 21.76 -8.24 8.26
CA GLU A 118 22.91 -7.46 7.79
C GLU A 118 23.14 -7.68 6.29
N GLU A 119 23.17 -8.92 5.82
CA GLU A 119 23.30 -9.24 4.40
C GLU A 119 22.13 -8.64 3.59
N PHE A 120 20.91 -8.74 4.11
CA PHE A 120 19.72 -8.19 3.46
C PHE A 120 19.79 -6.67 3.29
N ILE A 121 20.27 -5.94 4.28
CA ILE A 121 20.43 -4.48 4.20
C ILE A 121 21.61 -4.10 3.31
N ALA A 122 22.77 -4.78 3.48
CA ALA A 122 24.02 -4.47 2.78
C ALA A 122 24.01 -4.86 1.29
N THR A 123 23.12 -5.75 0.86
CA THR A 123 23.04 -6.19 -0.53
C THR A 123 22.85 -4.98 -1.45
N PRO A 124 23.74 -4.77 -2.43
CA PRO A 124 23.65 -3.62 -3.32
C PRO A 124 22.41 -3.72 -4.22
N ARG A 125 21.85 -2.56 -4.62
CA ARG A 125 20.70 -2.49 -5.51
C ARG A 125 20.92 -3.19 -6.84
N SER A 126 22.15 -3.22 -7.33
CA SER A 126 22.54 -3.91 -8.57
C SER A 126 22.39 -5.44 -8.49
N ALA A 127 22.46 -6.02 -7.29
CA ALA A 127 22.26 -7.46 -7.08
C ALA A 127 20.77 -7.87 -7.07
N LEU A 128 19.89 -6.92 -6.73
CA LEU A 128 18.43 -7.10 -6.67
C LEU A 128 17.71 -5.93 -7.39
N PRO A 129 17.95 -5.71 -8.70
CA PRO A 129 17.59 -4.47 -9.37
C PRO A 129 16.08 -4.26 -9.51
N TRP A 130 15.29 -5.35 -9.55
CA TRP A 130 13.86 -5.30 -9.84
C TRP A 130 12.96 -5.52 -8.63
N VAL A 131 13.53 -5.51 -7.42
CA VAL A 131 12.77 -5.56 -6.18
C VAL A 131 13.19 -4.43 -5.24
N LYS A 132 12.29 -4.04 -4.35
CA LYS A 132 12.58 -3.18 -3.22
C LYS A 132 12.71 -4.03 -1.96
N ARG A 133 13.35 -3.50 -0.93
CA ARG A 133 13.54 -4.17 0.35
C ARG A 133 12.88 -3.38 1.47
N CYS A 134 12.30 -4.09 2.43
CA CYS A 134 11.66 -3.51 3.59
C CYS A 134 12.04 -4.30 4.84
N VAL A 135 12.50 -3.62 5.86
CA VAL A 135 12.78 -4.21 7.18
C VAL A 135 11.56 -3.99 8.07
N ASN A 136 11.01 -5.09 8.61
CA ASN A 136 9.94 -5.01 9.60
C ASN A 136 10.54 -4.91 11.00
N ILE A 137 10.04 -3.99 11.81
CA ILE A 137 10.62 -3.70 13.11
C ILE A 137 9.56 -3.58 14.21
N THR A 138 9.93 -4.03 15.41
CA THR A 138 9.29 -3.67 16.68
C THR A 138 10.23 -2.79 17.48
N GLN A 139 9.73 -2.15 18.53
CA GLN A 139 10.59 -1.39 19.43
C GLN A 139 11.64 -2.30 20.10
N GLU A 140 11.21 -3.48 20.54
CA GLU A 140 12.08 -4.50 21.16
C GLU A 140 13.24 -4.88 20.23
N TRP A 141 12.93 -5.29 18.97
CA TRP A 141 13.97 -5.63 18.00
C TRP A 141 14.91 -4.46 17.70
N TRP A 142 14.37 -3.24 17.62
CA TRP A 142 15.20 -2.06 17.44
C TRP A 142 16.18 -1.87 18.58
N ASP A 143 15.74 -2.03 19.82
CA ASP A 143 16.58 -1.82 21.00
C ASP A 143 17.70 -2.86 21.08
N GLU A 144 17.44 -4.10 20.66
CA GLU A 144 18.39 -5.21 20.63
C GLU A 144 19.42 -5.13 19.48
N LEU A 145 19.13 -4.40 18.40
CA LEU A 145 20.04 -4.31 17.27
C LEU A 145 21.39 -3.66 17.66
N PRO A 146 22.53 -4.22 17.20
CA PRO A 146 23.85 -3.59 17.33
C PRO A 146 23.86 -2.19 16.70
N LEU A 147 24.63 -1.26 17.26
CA LEU A 147 24.75 0.10 16.72
C LEU A 147 25.24 0.12 15.28
N THR A 148 26.10 -0.79 14.88
CA THR A 148 26.58 -0.94 13.50
C THR A 148 25.45 -1.24 12.55
N ILE A 149 24.53 -2.15 12.92
CA ILE A 149 23.36 -2.50 12.11
C ILE A 149 22.34 -1.36 12.09
N LYS A 150 22.13 -0.67 13.21
CA LYS A 150 21.30 0.54 13.24
C LYS A 150 21.83 1.61 12.29
N HIS A 151 23.13 1.87 12.28
CA HIS A 151 23.74 2.82 11.35
C HIS A 151 23.59 2.38 9.89
N LEU A 152 23.88 1.11 9.59
CA LEU A 152 23.71 0.56 8.26
C LEU A 152 22.26 0.71 7.75
N LEU A 153 21.28 0.38 8.59
CA LEU A 153 19.87 0.52 8.27
C LEU A 153 19.49 1.99 8.01
N ILE A 154 19.92 2.91 8.87
CA ILE A 154 19.65 4.35 8.70
C ILE A 154 20.27 4.88 7.40
N GLN A 155 21.51 4.49 7.07
CA GLN A 155 22.15 4.88 5.82
C GLN A 155 21.40 4.34 4.61
N SER A 156 20.97 3.07 4.64
CA SER A 156 20.22 2.45 3.54
C SER A 156 18.83 3.08 3.37
N ILE A 157 18.17 3.51 4.45
CA ILE A 157 16.92 4.27 4.37
C ILE A 157 17.16 5.64 3.73
N LYS A 158 18.20 6.37 4.14
CA LYS A 158 18.55 7.66 3.55
C LYS A 158 18.90 7.57 2.06
N ALA A 159 19.55 6.47 1.66
CA ALA A 159 19.86 6.18 0.25
C ALA A 159 18.62 5.75 -0.56
N GLY A 160 17.49 5.47 0.10
CA GLY A 160 16.26 4.97 -0.55
C GLY A 160 16.34 3.50 -0.97
N ASP A 161 17.29 2.74 -0.46
CA ASP A 161 17.48 1.33 -0.81
C ASP A 161 16.61 0.40 0.03
N VAL A 162 16.33 0.78 1.26
CA VAL A 162 15.54 0.00 2.22
C VAL A 162 14.44 0.87 2.83
N TRP A 163 13.26 0.28 2.99
CA TRP A 163 12.15 0.89 3.71
C TRP A 163 12.03 0.29 5.10
N LEU A 164 11.39 1.01 6.00
CA LEU A 164 11.11 0.55 7.35
C LEU A 164 9.61 0.42 7.57
N ASN A 165 9.20 -0.70 8.16
CA ASN A 165 7.81 -1.00 8.44
C ASN A 165 7.63 -1.44 9.90
N LYS A 166 6.66 -0.88 10.59
CA LYS A 166 6.27 -1.34 11.93
C LYS A 166 5.47 -2.63 11.84
N VAL A 167 5.82 -3.61 12.68
CA VAL A 167 5.04 -4.84 12.82
C VAL A 167 3.67 -4.51 13.42
N LYS A 168 2.62 -5.11 12.87
CA LYS A 168 1.24 -4.92 13.35
C LYS A 168 0.52 -6.25 13.57
N TYR A 169 -0.38 -6.24 14.52
CA TYR A 169 -1.23 -7.38 14.90
C TYR A 169 -2.71 -6.97 14.87
N GLU A 170 -3.55 -7.93 14.53
CA GLU A 170 -4.99 -7.89 14.69
C GLU A 170 -5.34 -8.98 15.73
N GLY A 171 -5.61 -8.58 16.96
CA GLY A 171 -5.60 -9.50 18.11
C GLY A 171 -4.23 -10.16 18.26
N THR A 172 -4.20 -11.50 18.25
CA THR A 172 -2.96 -12.29 18.29
C THR A 172 -2.36 -12.58 16.91
N LYS A 173 -3.09 -12.29 15.84
CA LYS A 173 -2.68 -12.61 14.47
C LYS A 173 -1.86 -11.47 13.87
N ARG A 174 -0.63 -11.76 13.49
CA ARG A 174 0.19 -10.79 12.77
C ARG A 174 -0.35 -10.55 11.37
N ILE A 175 -0.57 -9.28 11.02
CA ILE A 175 -0.87 -8.80 9.67
C ILE A 175 0.38 -8.15 9.05
N ARG A 176 0.48 -8.16 7.71
CA ARG A 176 1.69 -7.80 7.00
C ARG A 176 1.48 -6.57 6.13
N GLY A 177 2.46 -5.67 6.13
CA GLY A 177 2.46 -4.52 5.22
C GLY A 177 2.47 -4.95 3.75
N ASN A 178 1.67 -4.26 2.94
CA ASN A 178 1.69 -4.42 1.48
C ASN A 178 2.90 -3.71 0.87
N VAL A 179 2.91 -3.56 -0.46
CA VAL A 179 4.02 -2.94 -1.21
C VAL A 179 4.30 -1.51 -0.78
N CYS A 180 3.27 -0.69 -0.62
CA CYS A 180 3.39 0.74 -0.30
C CYS A 180 3.21 1.03 1.20
N LEU A 181 2.98 0.01 2.03
CA LEU A 181 2.84 0.06 3.48
C LEU A 181 1.59 0.81 4.00
N GLU A 182 0.64 1.16 3.14
CA GLU A 182 -0.61 1.82 3.52
C GLU A 182 -1.67 0.84 4.05
N VAL A 183 -1.55 -0.45 3.71
CA VAL A 183 -2.49 -1.51 4.09
C VAL A 183 -1.76 -2.68 4.74
N TYR A 184 -2.35 -3.26 5.76
CA TYR A 184 -1.86 -4.47 6.40
C TYR A 184 -2.82 -5.62 6.15
N LEU A 185 -2.29 -6.72 5.61
CA LEU A 185 -3.05 -7.85 5.07
C LEU A 185 -2.64 -9.18 5.72
N PRO A 186 -3.56 -10.14 5.79
CA PRO A 186 -3.17 -11.53 5.93
C PRO A 186 -2.45 -12.00 4.65
N SER A 187 -1.72 -13.13 4.73
CA SER A 187 -1.12 -13.74 3.54
C SER A 187 -2.20 -14.02 2.48
N ARG A 188 -1.91 -13.70 1.23
CA ARG A 188 -2.83 -13.77 0.07
C ARG A 188 -4.01 -12.81 0.13
N GLY A 189 -4.04 -11.90 1.10
CA GLY A 189 -4.99 -10.80 1.15
C GLY A 189 -4.76 -9.80 0.04
N THR A 190 -5.79 -9.03 -0.28
CA THR A 190 -5.77 -8.07 -1.40
C THR A 190 -6.24 -6.69 -0.94
N CYS A 191 -5.81 -5.65 -1.62
CA CYS A 191 -6.34 -4.31 -1.40
C CYS A 191 -7.14 -3.82 -2.61
N LEU A 192 -8.36 -3.34 -2.33
CA LEU A 192 -9.23 -2.63 -3.24
C LEU A 192 -9.29 -1.18 -2.76
N LEU A 193 -8.85 -0.24 -3.58
CA LEU A 193 -8.62 1.15 -3.17
C LEU A 193 -9.40 2.14 -4.04
N GLU A 194 -10.02 3.10 -3.39
CA GLU A 194 -10.58 4.32 -3.96
C GLU A 194 -10.25 5.53 -3.08
N HIS A 195 -10.42 6.73 -3.62
CA HIS A 195 -10.06 7.94 -2.94
C HIS A 195 -11.14 9.00 -3.11
N ILE A 196 -11.47 9.69 -2.03
CA ILE A 196 -12.28 10.89 -2.09
C ILE A 196 -11.43 12.02 -2.66
N ASN A 197 -11.89 12.63 -3.72
CA ASN A 197 -11.28 13.82 -4.30
C ASN A 197 -11.72 15.07 -3.51
N LEU A 198 -11.05 15.34 -2.40
CA LEU A 198 -11.35 16.49 -1.55
C LEU A 198 -11.23 17.82 -2.30
N GLY A 199 -10.31 17.89 -3.28
CA GLY A 199 -10.17 19.09 -4.11
C GLY A 199 -11.42 19.43 -4.94
N ALA A 200 -12.24 18.44 -5.28
CA ALA A 200 -13.48 18.63 -6.02
C ALA A 200 -14.71 18.87 -5.13
N CYS A 201 -14.66 18.46 -3.86
CA CYS A 201 -15.78 18.57 -2.93
C CYS A 201 -16.07 20.02 -2.55
N SER A 202 -17.34 20.42 -2.53
CA SER A 202 -17.76 21.55 -1.70
C SER A 202 -17.73 21.16 -0.22
N PHE A 203 -17.83 22.13 0.67
CA PHE A 203 -17.85 21.90 2.11
C PHE A 203 -18.96 20.92 2.51
N GLU A 204 -20.15 21.08 1.95
CA GLU A 204 -21.33 20.28 2.24
C GLU A 204 -21.27 18.89 1.64
N GLN A 205 -20.49 18.70 0.55
CA GLN A 205 -20.34 17.42 -0.13
C GLN A 205 -19.34 16.47 0.55
N ILE A 206 -18.46 16.99 1.43
CA ILE A 206 -17.42 16.17 2.05
C ILE A 206 -18.00 14.91 2.74
N PRO A 207 -19.01 15.01 3.64
CA PRO A 207 -19.52 13.82 4.31
C PRO A 207 -20.16 12.81 3.35
N SER A 208 -20.98 13.28 2.40
CA SER A 208 -21.65 12.39 1.46
C SER A 208 -20.66 11.67 0.54
N ALA A 209 -19.60 12.33 0.11
CA ALA A 209 -18.56 11.73 -0.72
C ALA A 209 -17.88 10.55 -0.01
N TYR A 210 -17.61 10.66 1.29
CA TYR A 210 -17.06 9.53 2.08
C TYR A 210 -18.04 8.35 2.14
N VAL A 211 -19.32 8.62 2.34
CA VAL A 211 -20.37 7.58 2.40
C VAL A 211 -20.52 6.89 1.04
N GLU A 212 -20.60 7.64 -0.04
CA GLU A 212 -20.75 7.13 -1.40
C GLU A 212 -19.53 6.29 -1.81
N GLY A 213 -18.30 6.78 -1.58
CA GLY A 213 -17.08 6.04 -1.87
C GLY A 213 -16.98 4.75 -1.08
N MET A 214 -17.36 4.76 0.20
CA MET A 214 -17.35 3.52 1.00
C MET A 214 -18.40 2.53 0.52
N GLN A 215 -19.59 3.00 0.15
CA GLN A 215 -20.63 2.13 -0.42
C GLN A 215 -20.16 1.48 -1.72
N GLU A 216 -19.58 2.25 -2.63
CA GLU A 216 -19.04 1.74 -3.89
C GLU A 216 -17.99 0.67 -3.65
N LEU A 217 -16.97 0.96 -2.83
CA LEU A 217 -15.92 0.00 -2.49
C LEU A 217 -16.46 -1.30 -1.90
N CYS A 218 -17.38 -1.22 -0.93
CA CYS A 218 -17.96 -2.39 -0.29
C CYS A 218 -18.78 -3.24 -1.27
N GLN A 219 -19.51 -2.60 -2.19
CA GLN A 219 -20.27 -3.29 -3.23
C GLN A 219 -19.35 -3.97 -4.25
N LEU A 220 -18.29 -3.27 -4.69
CA LEU A 220 -17.30 -3.82 -5.60
C LEU A 220 -16.57 -5.01 -4.97
N HIS A 221 -16.16 -4.92 -3.72
CA HIS A 221 -15.48 -5.99 -3.00
C HIS A 221 -16.23 -7.32 -3.07
N SER A 222 -17.56 -7.29 -3.01
CA SER A 222 -18.41 -8.48 -3.06
C SER A 222 -18.59 -9.05 -4.48
N LYS A 223 -18.30 -8.26 -5.53
CA LYS A 223 -18.61 -8.59 -6.94
C LYS A 223 -17.38 -8.97 -7.75
N THR A 224 -16.16 -8.73 -7.23
CA THR A 224 -14.95 -8.81 -8.04
C THR A 224 -14.48 -10.21 -8.40
N GLY A 225 -15.02 -11.26 -7.76
CA GLY A 225 -14.55 -12.64 -7.96
C GLY A 225 -13.10 -12.87 -7.46
N VAL A 226 -12.50 -11.92 -6.75
CA VAL A 226 -11.18 -12.10 -6.14
C VAL A 226 -11.22 -13.30 -5.19
N GLY A 227 -10.32 -14.24 -5.38
CA GLY A 227 -10.27 -15.50 -4.63
C GLY A 227 -10.90 -16.68 -5.36
N GLU A 228 -11.70 -16.50 -6.40
CA GLU A 228 -12.22 -17.61 -7.22
C GLU A 228 -11.13 -18.33 -8.01
N THR A 229 -10.03 -17.65 -8.29
CA THR A 229 -8.84 -18.24 -8.93
C THR A 229 -8.04 -19.16 -8.02
N GLY A 230 -8.33 -19.17 -6.70
CA GLY A 230 -7.59 -19.94 -5.69
C GLY A 230 -6.24 -19.32 -5.27
N GLU A 231 -5.80 -18.23 -5.90
CA GLU A 231 -4.53 -17.57 -5.54
C GLU A 231 -4.71 -16.57 -4.40
N TYR A 232 -5.77 -15.78 -4.41
CA TYR A 232 -6.10 -14.82 -3.36
C TYR A 232 -7.11 -15.38 -2.35
N LEU A 233 -7.16 -14.79 -1.18
CA LEU A 233 -8.25 -15.05 -0.24
C LEU A 233 -9.58 -14.59 -0.84
N SER A 234 -10.65 -15.33 -0.54
CA SER A 234 -12.00 -14.94 -0.96
C SER A 234 -12.45 -13.65 -0.28
N SER A 235 -13.37 -12.94 -0.91
CA SER A 235 -13.99 -11.74 -0.35
C SER A 235 -14.76 -12.00 0.96
N SER A 236 -15.16 -13.24 1.21
CA SER A 236 -15.79 -13.65 2.49
C SER A 236 -14.77 -13.79 3.62
N THR A 237 -13.52 -14.10 3.31
CA THR A 237 -12.42 -14.28 4.28
C THR A 237 -11.64 -13.00 4.50
N ASP A 238 -11.25 -12.32 3.41
CA ASP A 238 -10.50 -11.06 3.43
C ASP A 238 -11.47 -9.88 3.35
N ARG A 239 -12.06 -9.55 4.49
CA ARG A 239 -13.06 -8.47 4.63
C ARG A 239 -12.37 -7.12 4.78
N GLN A 240 -11.82 -6.60 3.67
CA GLN A 240 -11.06 -5.38 3.67
C GLN A 240 -11.21 -4.59 2.38
N VAL A 241 -11.33 -3.28 2.53
CA VAL A 241 -11.22 -2.26 1.47
C VAL A 241 -10.33 -1.12 1.98
N GLY A 242 -9.97 -0.17 1.12
CA GLY A 242 -9.16 0.99 1.50
C GLY A 242 -9.70 2.27 0.88
N LEU A 243 -10.60 2.95 1.55
CA LEU A 243 -11.03 4.29 1.18
C LEU A 243 -10.02 5.31 1.69
N GLY A 244 -9.41 6.05 0.79
CA GLY A 244 -8.46 7.12 1.08
C GLY A 244 -8.95 8.48 0.62
N ILE A 245 -8.03 9.42 0.56
CA ILE A 245 -8.26 10.79 0.10
C ILE A 245 -7.17 11.22 -0.88
N LEU A 246 -7.45 12.23 -1.65
CA LEU A 246 -6.49 13.01 -2.43
C LEU A 246 -6.98 14.46 -2.54
N GLY A 247 -6.08 15.38 -2.85
CA GLY A 247 -6.42 16.79 -3.07
C GLY A 247 -6.69 17.57 -1.78
N LEU A 248 -6.18 17.15 -0.62
CA LEU A 248 -6.32 17.91 0.62
C LEU A 248 -5.71 19.31 0.49
N ALA A 249 -4.52 19.48 -0.10
CA ALA A 249 -3.92 20.78 -0.32
C ALA A 249 -4.81 21.68 -1.20
N ASN A 250 -5.46 21.11 -2.22
CA ASN A 250 -6.41 21.86 -3.06
C ASN A 250 -7.61 22.33 -2.26
N LEU A 251 -8.19 21.48 -1.41
CA LEU A 251 -9.28 21.85 -0.52
C LEU A 251 -8.86 22.98 0.43
N LEU A 252 -7.74 22.80 1.12
CA LEU A 252 -7.23 23.78 2.09
C LEU A 252 -6.97 25.15 1.43
N ARG A 253 -6.34 25.15 0.25
CA ARG A 253 -6.11 26.37 -0.54
C ARG A 253 -7.41 27.12 -0.81
N ARG A 254 -8.47 26.42 -1.21
CA ARG A 254 -9.76 27.02 -1.55
C ARG A 254 -10.45 27.68 -0.35
N TYR A 255 -10.23 27.15 0.84
CA TYR A 255 -10.78 27.72 2.09
C TYR A 255 -9.79 28.62 2.84
N GLY A 256 -8.63 28.95 2.25
CA GLY A 256 -7.62 29.82 2.87
C GLY A 256 -7.01 29.23 4.15
N VAL A 257 -6.95 27.90 4.26
CA VAL A 257 -6.43 27.18 5.43
C VAL A 257 -5.04 26.63 5.11
N THR A 258 -4.08 26.83 6.03
CA THR A 258 -2.76 26.22 5.93
C THR A 258 -2.75 24.80 6.53
N TYR A 259 -1.75 23.98 6.16
CA TYR A 259 -1.55 22.66 6.80
C TYR A 259 -1.34 22.78 8.31
N GLU A 260 -0.65 23.80 8.77
CA GLU A 260 -0.45 24.06 10.20
C GLU A 260 -1.78 24.33 10.93
N GLN A 261 -2.62 25.19 10.36
CA GLN A 261 -3.95 25.46 10.91
C GLN A 261 -4.82 24.22 10.93
N PHE A 262 -4.76 23.40 9.85
CA PHE A 262 -5.49 22.15 9.77
C PHE A 262 -4.98 21.13 10.80
N GLY A 263 -3.65 20.99 10.96
CA GLY A 263 -3.06 20.13 11.98
C GLY A 263 -3.46 20.51 13.39
N ARG A 264 -3.40 21.82 13.73
CA ARG A 264 -3.88 22.31 15.03
C ARG A 264 -5.37 22.05 15.25
N ALA A 265 -6.18 22.18 14.20
CA ALA A 265 -7.62 21.89 14.29
C ALA A 265 -7.89 20.38 14.52
N LEU A 266 -7.07 19.49 13.95
CA LEU A 266 -7.14 18.05 14.24
C LEU A 266 -6.81 17.74 15.71
N ASP A 267 -5.77 18.36 16.26
CA ASP A 267 -5.41 18.19 17.68
C ASP A 267 -6.54 18.70 18.59
N GLN A 268 -7.09 19.87 18.29
CA GLN A 268 -8.22 20.46 19.03
C GLN A 268 -9.48 19.59 18.95
N TYR A 269 -9.81 19.09 17.77
CA TYR A 269 -10.93 18.18 17.59
C TYR A 269 -10.75 16.88 18.38
N SER A 270 -9.55 16.30 18.34
CA SER A 270 -9.22 15.09 19.08
C SER A 270 -9.26 15.27 20.60
N ALA A 271 -8.93 16.48 21.07
CA ALA A 271 -9.04 16.85 22.48
C ALA A 271 -10.47 17.21 22.92
N GLY A 272 -11.45 17.18 22.03
CA GLY A 272 -12.84 17.56 22.32
C GLY A 272 -13.06 19.06 22.44
N GLU A 273 -12.09 19.89 22.04
CA GLU A 273 -12.24 21.34 22.00
C GLU A 273 -13.15 21.78 20.84
N ILE A 274 -13.92 22.84 21.03
CA ILE A 274 -14.76 23.43 19.96
C ILE A 274 -14.16 24.77 19.58
N LYS A 275 -13.92 24.98 18.29
CA LYS A 275 -13.37 26.21 17.73
C LYS A 275 -14.21 26.71 16.54
N ALA A 276 -14.36 28.02 16.43
CA ALA A 276 -15.08 28.67 15.33
C ALA A 276 -14.09 29.13 14.24
N THR A 277 -13.37 28.17 13.62
CA THR A 277 -12.43 28.45 12.52
C THR A 277 -12.75 27.63 11.30
N ALA A 278 -12.40 28.12 10.10
CA ALA A 278 -12.58 27.36 8.85
C ALA A 278 -11.86 26.01 8.90
N ALA A 279 -10.63 25.97 9.45
CA ALA A 279 -9.87 24.74 9.62
C ALA A 279 -10.61 23.73 10.49
N TYR A 280 -11.15 24.15 11.62
CA TYR A 280 -11.90 23.27 12.53
C TYR A 280 -13.19 22.74 11.86
N SER A 281 -13.91 23.61 11.15
CA SER A 281 -15.12 23.21 10.44
C SER A 281 -14.82 22.17 9.35
N LEU A 282 -13.71 22.29 8.60
CA LEU A 282 -13.27 21.28 7.63
C LEU A 282 -12.96 19.94 8.31
N VAL A 283 -12.25 19.97 9.45
CA VAL A 283 -11.98 18.76 10.25
C VAL A 283 -13.27 18.09 10.70
N GLN A 284 -14.25 18.87 11.17
CA GLN A 284 -15.56 18.33 11.56
C GLN A 284 -16.26 17.63 10.39
N GLN A 285 -16.30 18.24 9.20
CA GLN A 285 -16.95 17.63 8.03
C GLN A 285 -16.26 16.31 7.63
N MET A 286 -14.94 16.30 7.63
CA MET A 286 -14.19 15.07 7.36
C MET A 286 -14.44 13.99 8.42
N ALA A 287 -14.44 14.38 9.70
CA ALA A 287 -14.72 13.46 10.81
C ALA A 287 -16.15 12.89 10.74
N HIS A 288 -17.13 13.70 10.36
CA HIS A 288 -18.50 13.21 10.11
C HIS A 288 -18.53 12.21 8.97
N GLY A 289 -17.92 12.54 7.83
CA GLY A 289 -17.85 11.64 6.67
C GLY A 289 -17.16 10.32 7.00
N ILE A 290 -16.03 10.36 7.69
CA ILE A 290 -15.29 9.15 8.13
C ILE A 290 -16.14 8.29 9.06
N ARG A 291 -16.82 8.89 10.03
CA ARG A 291 -17.69 8.17 10.96
C ARG A 291 -18.85 7.49 10.23
N ASP A 292 -19.54 8.20 9.35
CA ASP A 292 -20.68 7.69 8.63
C ASP A 292 -20.25 6.61 7.61
N ALA A 293 -19.12 6.80 6.93
CA ALA A 293 -18.50 5.77 6.09
C ALA A 293 -18.08 4.53 6.90
N SER A 294 -17.61 4.69 8.15
CA SER A 294 -17.32 3.58 9.05
C SER A 294 -18.55 2.75 9.35
N LEU A 295 -19.72 3.38 9.53
CA LEU A 295 -20.99 2.66 9.74
C LEU A 295 -21.38 1.86 8.49
N VAL A 296 -21.15 2.41 7.30
CA VAL A 296 -21.34 1.67 6.04
C VAL A 296 -20.42 0.47 5.98
N ALA A 297 -19.12 0.65 6.20
CA ALA A 297 -18.15 -0.44 6.20
C ALA A 297 -18.52 -1.54 7.20
N HIS A 298 -18.91 -1.17 8.40
CA HIS A 298 -19.38 -2.10 9.44
C HIS A 298 -20.60 -2.90 8.99
N LYS A 299 -21.59 -2.25 8.36
CA LYS A 299 -22.79 -2.90 7.81
C LYS A 299 -22.43 -3.98 6.78
N TYR A 300 -21.38 -3.75 5.99
CA TYR A 300 -20.84 -4.74 5.04
C TYR A 300 -19.89 -5.75 5.69
N GLY A 301 -19.65 -5.67 7.00
CA GLY A 301 -18.78 -6.57 7.74
C GLY A 301 -17.30 -6.39 7.45
N MET A 302 -16.86 -5.21 7.01
CA MET A 302 -15.47 -4.92 6.77
C MET A 302 -14.70 -4.79 8.07
N LYS A 303 -13.56 -5.46 8.19
CA LYS A 303 -12.67 -5.38 9.35
C LYS A 303 -11.71 -4.19 9.26
N ARG A 304 -11.33 -3.83 8.06
CA ARG A 304 -10.49 -2.67 7.73
C ARG A 304 -11.08 -1.99 6.51
N ALA A 305 -11.18 -0.66 6.54
CA ALA A 305 -11.94 0.06 5.53
C ALA A 305 -11.25 1.31 5.00
N PHE A 306 -10.24 1.84 5.68
CA PHE A 306 -9.56 3.08 5.29
C PHE A 306 -8.08 2.86 5.04
N ALA A 307 -7.54 3.58 4.04
CA ALA A 307 -6.12 3.58 3.73
C ALA A 307 -5.70 4.90 3.05
N ILE A 308 -4.67 5.55 3.57
CA ILE A 308 -4.04 6.69 2.88
C ILE A 308 -2.94 6.13 1.98
N ALA A 309 -3.28 5.92 0.72
CA ALA A 309 -2.37 5.37 -0.27
C ALA A 309 -1.52 6.49 -0.95
N PRO A 310 -0.41 6.15 -1.60
CA PRO A 310 0.43 7.12 -2.33
C PRO A 310 -0.30 7.88 -3.43
N THR A 311 -1.34 7.34 -4.02
CA THR A 311 -2.30 7.92 -4.97
C THR A 311 -1.74 8.65 -6.19
N ALA A 312 -0.44 8.75 -6.39
CA ALA A 312 0.19 9.62 -7.38
C ALA A 312 -0.50 9.60 -8.78
N SER A 313 -0.80 8.41 -9.33
CA SER A 313 -1.49 8.31 -10.62
C SER A 313 -2.94 8.79 -10.58
N CYS A 314 -3.63 8.60 -9.46
CA CYS A 314 -5.03 9.03 -9.30
C CYS A 314 -5.07 10.54 -9.13
N SER A 315 -4.26 11.11 -8.24
CA SER A 315 -4.24 12.55 -7.96
C SER A 315 -3.88 13.36 -9.22
N TYR A 316 -2.87 12.96 -9.97
CA TYR A 316 -2.47 13.70 -11.17
C TYR A 316 -3.50 13.68 -12.30
N ARG A 317 -4.36 12.67 -12.36
CA ARG A 317 -5.49 12.62 -13.31
C ARG A 317 -6.72 13.33 -12.81
N SER A 318 -6.84 13.51 -11.50
CA SER A 318 -8.00 14.16 -10.88
C SER A 318 -7.84 15.68 -10.91
N LYS A 319 -8.96 16.36 -11.11
CA LYS A 319 -9.05 17.81 -11.07
C LYS A 319 -9.83 18.25 -9.85
N ASP A 320 -9.42 19.36 -9.29
CA ASP A 320 -10.20 20.07 -8.27
C ASP A 320 -11.36 20.86 -8.88
N ALA A 321 -12.14 21.52 -8.05
CA ALA A 321 -13.29 22.32 -8.48
C ALA A 321 -12.90 23.50 -9.39
N ASP A 322 -11.66 23.97 -9.31
CA ASP A 322 -11.12 25.08 -10.11
C ASP A 322 -10.38 24.58 -11.38
N GLY A 323 -10.32 23.26 -11.60
CA GLY A 323 -9.66 22.65 -12.75
C GLY A 323 -8.16 22.39 -12.57
N TYR A 324 -7.59 22.64 -11.40
CA TYR A 324 -6.18 22.32 -11.11
C TYR A 324 -5.98 20.84 -10.79
N THR A 325 -4.79 20.34 -11.06
CA THR A 325 -4.39 18.97 -10.69
C THR A 325 -4.39 18.79 -9.17
N CYS A 326 -4.97 17.69 -8.71
CA CYS A 326 -4.99 17.37 -7.28
C CYS A 326 -3.65 16.88 -6.77
N THR A 327 -3.38 17.13 -5.49
CA THR A 327 -2.16 16.67 -4.82
C THR A 327 -2.33 15.26 -4.25
N PRO A 328 -1.26 14.43 -4.24
CA PRO A 328 -1.22 13.19 -3.47
C PRO A 328 -0.97 13.51 -1.98
N GLU A 329 -1.50 12.66 -1.08
CA GLU A 329 -1.44 12.94 0.36
C GLU A 329 -0.12 12.51 1.01
N ILE A 330 0.46 11.38 0.59
CA ILE A 330 1.70 10.86 1.21
C ILE A 330 2.93 11.69 0.85
N ALA A 331 2.93 12.34 -0.31
CA ALA A 331 4.01 13.19 -0.77
C ALA A 331 3.42 14.49 -1.32
N PRO A 332 2.93 15.39 -0.46
CA PRO A 332 2.47 16.68 -0.91
C PRO A 332 3.63 17.40 -1.59
N PRO A 333 3.41 17.98 -2.77
CA PRO A 333 4.48 18.61 -3.54
C PRO A 333 5.01 19.83 -2.79
N ILE A 334 6.32 19.86 -2.62
CA ILE A 334 7.06 21.04 -2.13
C ILE A 334 7.51 21.94 -3.28
N SER A 335 7.25 21.53 -4.51
CA SER A 335 7.51 22.28 -5.74
C SER A 335 6.22 22.45 -6.56
N ARG A 336 6.21 23.42 -7.47
CA ARG A 336 5.06 23.70 -8.35
C ARG A 336 4.82 22.61 -9.38
N THR A 337 5.84 21.85 -9.70
CA THR A 337 5.81 20.76 -10.69
C THR A 337 6.43 19.52 -10.10
N VAL A 338 5.93 18.37 -10.54
CA VAL A 338 6.43 17.05 -10.14
C VAL A 338 6.73 16.24 -11.38
N ASP A 339 8.00 15.83 -11.52
CA ASP A 339 8.42 14.92 -12.57
C ASP A 339 8.19 13.49 -12.14
N ARG A 340 7.56 12.72 -13.02
CA ARG A 340 7.28 11.30 -12.78
C ARG A 340 7.61 10.47 -14.00
N ASP A 341 8.44 9.45 -13.80
CA ASP A 341 8.64 8.41 -14.81
C ASP A 341 7.40 7.50 -14.88
N SER A 342 6.69 7.57 -15.98
CA SER A 342 5.52 6.73 -16.25
C SER A 342 5.91 5.33 -16.78
N GLY A 343 7.18 5.08 -17.00
CA GLY A 343 7.71 3.86 -17.61
C GLY A 343 7.37 3.71 -19.08
N THR A 344 6.09 3.74 -19.43
CA THR A 344 5.63 3.59 -20.84
C THR A 344 5.81 4.86 -21.67
N PHE A 345 5.61 6.02 -21.07
CA PHE A 345 5.64 7.33 -21.73
C PHE A 345 6.83 8.19 -21.31
N GLY A 346 7.81 7.59 -20.62
CA GLY A 346 8.95 8.32 -20.07
C GLY A 346 8.59 9.27 -18.93
N VAL A 347 9.46 10.23 -18.65
CA VAL A 347 9.22 11.23 -17.62
C VAL A 347 8.14 12.20 -18.09
N GLN A 348 7.12 12.37 -17.26
CA GLN A 348 6.03 13.33 -17.44
C GLN A 348 6.02 14.33 -16.30
N THR A 349 5.87 15.60 -16.62
CA THR A 349 5.76 16.70 -15.65
C THR A 349 4.28 17.03 -15.41
N TYR A 350 3.90 17.12 -14.16
CA TYR A 350 2.55 17.44 -13.71
C TYR A 350 2.52 18.72 -12.90
#